data_cbb0e12ae609a752b9317435b02a85c3
#
_entry.id   cbb0e12ae609a752b9317435b02a85c3
#
_cell.length_a   1.000
_cell.length_b   1.000
_cell.length_c   1.000
_cell.angle_alpha   90.00
_cell.angle_beta   90.00
_cell.angle_gamma   90.00
#
_symmetry.space_group_name_H-M   'P 1'
#
loop_
_entity.id
_entity.type
_entity.pdbx_description
1 polymer ?
#
loop_
_entity_poly.entity_id
_entity_poly.type
_entity_poly.pdbx_seq_one_letter_code
_entity_poly.pdbx_strand_id
1 'polypeptide(L)'
;MPSTLSPPRPSSEQSGVGSHNGADAKSAAEGAGTGTWTRTTVALMLGGLAAFAALLSLIIALFAIAKSSERRDGAIASAPSQTRAARATRGPQAHVRYESFKRVDPTLPSVPPGAVKVFRVGVTQHVVKVAPNLPPTEVWSYTVNGRSYPGTGASPPIVVNQGDRVRIEFTNGGNRGMRVTMPHSIDFHSAEVAPSRHYVDVAPGQTKVIAFTARHPGVFMYHCATQPVLWHVGNGMAGMMVVRPRGLAPVDRELWITQQEYYLGKPGAPGDLTKMSADKPSVVAFNGYAEQYKLAPITVRRGERIRMWVLNAGPNRWTAFHVIGTVFDRAVVENTTFRSSQTINLAPSQGGYVEFTLDEEGSYPFVDHSFADAARGAIGVLRTTHAPRTSGGHDGGSSDHGSGHGAAAAQPQGVASGTLAVELGEMYVRPASHTVKAGRVTFVVRNAGQAMHRFAVGRAPLQMKGAEPSPAAALARGRMLGSGATERVAVTLRPGRYVLWCLVPGHYLAGQRTTIEVVR
;
A
#
# COMPACT_ATOMS: atom_id res chain seq x y z
N MET A 1 -47.71 8.19 48.97
CA MET A 1 -48.47 9.44 48.73
C MET A 1 -47.55 10.46 48.13
N PRO A 2 -48.00 11.18 47.12
CA PRO A 2 -47.16 11.71 46.04
C PRO A 2 -47.00 13.22 46.12
N SER A 3 -46.06 13.74 45.37
CA SER A 3 -46.19 15.11 44.83
C SER A 3 -45.47 15.23 43.52
N THR A 4 -46.26 15.35 42.52
CA THR A 4 -46.03 15.73 41.13
C THR A 4 -45.72 17.22 41.04
N LEU A 5 -44.80 17.61 40.17
CA LEU A 5 -44.78 18.94 39.54
C LEU A 5 -44.29 18.80 38.08
N SER A 6 -45.21 19.13 37.18
CA SER A 6 -44.98 19.26 35.72
C SER A 6 -44.42 20.63 35.34
N PRO A 7 -43.84 20.79 34.13
CA PRO A 7 -43.24 22.04 33.68
C PRO A 7 -44.26 23.01 33.02
N PRO A 8 -43.95 24.32 32.92
CA PRO A 8 -44.83 25.28 32.25
C PRO A 8 -44.59 25.40 30.76
N ARG A 9 -45.72 25.66 30.05
CA ARG A 9 -45.78 25.96 28.60
C ARG A 9 -45.58 27.48 28.35
N PRO A 10 -45.25 27.88 27.11
CA PRO A 10 -45.03 29.27 26.76
C PRO A 10 -46.33 30.01 26.39
N SER A 11 -46.39 31.28 26.71
CA SER A 11 -47.47 32.20 26.38
C SER A 11 -47.26 32.88 25.04
N SER A 12 -48.33 32.89 24.26
CA SER A 12 -48.60 33.66 23.05
C SER A 12 -49.10 35.08 23.42
N GLU A 13 -48.68 36.12 22.70
CA GLU A 13 -49.52 37.30 22.47
C GLU A 13 -49.20 37.93 21.13
N GLN A 14 -50.16 38.15 20.48
CA GLN A 14 -50.82 38.70 19.34
C GLN A 14 -50.77 40.22 19.27
N SER A 15 -50.81 40.62 18.02
CA SER A 15 -51.63 41.69 17.39
C SER A 15 -51.04 43.06 17.17
N GLY A 16 -51.27 43.54 15.95
CA GLY A 16 -51.22 44.94 15.51
C GLY A 16 -51.31 45.12 14.01
N VAL A 17 -52.52 45.14 13.54
CA VAL A 17 -52.95 45.44 12.15
C VAL A 17 -52.79 46.92 11.84
N GLY A 18 -52.36 47.29 10.61
CA GLY A 18 -52.45 48.64 10.09
C GLY A 18 -52.28 48.68 8.56
N SER A 19 -53.44 48.62 7.87
CA SER A 19 -53.57 48.86 6.44
C SER A 19 -53.48 50.33 6.07
N HIS A 20 -52.95 50.73 4.90
CA HIS A 20 -53.62 51.67 4.00
C HIS A 20 -53.04 51.64 2.57
N ASN A 21 -53.97 51.57 1.68
CA ASN A 21 -54.09 51.72 0.28
C ASN A 21 -53.25 52.82 -0.43
N GLY A 22 -53.07 52.58 -1.73
CA GLY A 22 -53.18 53.65 -2.72
C GLY A 22 -52.26 53.50 -3.92
N ALA A 23 -52.84 52.97 -4.96
CA ALA A 23 -52.65 53.21 -6.40
C ALA A 23 -51.66 54.29 -6.84
N ASP A 24 -50.79 53.98 -7.84
CA ASP A 24 -51.05 54.41 -9.24
C ASP A 24 -49.91 53.94 -10.16
N ALA A 25 -50.36 53.41 -11.28
CA ALA A 25 -49.51 53.07 -12.42
C ALA A 25 -49.24 54.34 -13.24
N LYS A 26 -48.00 54.46 -13.78
CA LYS A 26 -47.73 54.96 -15.15
C LYS A 26 -46.24 54.84 -15.49
N SER A 27 -45.98 54.05 -16.57
CA SER A 27 -45.35 54.43 -17.83
C SER A 27 -44.03 55.23 -17.74
N ALA A 28 -42.98 54.68 -18.28
CA ALA A 28 -42.25 55.12 -19.49
C ALA A 28 -40.80 54.64 -19.42
N ALA A 29 -40.40 53.80 -20.30
CA ALA A 29 -39.53 54.03 -21.44
C ALA A 29 -38.15 54.67 -21.15
N GLU A 30 -37.13 53.92 -21.61
CA GLU A 30 -35.88 54.41 -22.20
C GLU A 30 -34.93 55.28 -21.36
N GLY A 31 -33.77 54.66 -21.11
CA GLY A 31 -32.56 55.35 -20.67
C GLY A 31 -31.36 54.45 -20.80
N ALA A 32 -30.84 54.28 -22.03
CA ALA A 32 -29.52 53.75 -22.25
C ALA A 32 -28.48 54.67 -21.59
N GLY A 33 -28.13 54.41 -20.37
CA GLY A 33 -27.06 55.10 -19.66
C GLY A 33 -25.71 54.64 -20.20
N THR A 34 -25.12 55.41 -21.09
CA THR A 34 -23.69 55.40 -21.41
C THR A 34 -22.93 55.72 -20.14
N GLY A 35 -22.44 54.68 -19.44
CA GLY A 35 -21.59 54.84 -18.27
C GLY A 35 -20.27 55.52 -18.66
N THR A 36 -20.19 56.83 -18.38
CA THR A 36 -18.92 57.57 -18.46
C THR A 36 -18.00 57.06 -17.34
N TRP A 37 -17.02 56.25 -17.71
CA TRP A 37 -15.96 55.80 -16.80
C TRP A 37 -15.20 57.02 -16.28
N THR A 38 -15.18 57.22 -14.98
CA THR A 38 -14.41 58.30 -14.38
C THR A 38 -12.92 58.10 -14.67
N ARG A 39 -12.16 59.19 -14.86
CA ARG A 39 -10.70 59.15 -15.06
C ARG A 39 -9.99 58.29 -14.00
N THR A 40 -10.51 58.22 -12.80
CA THR A 40 -10.00 57.41 -11.71
C THR A 40 -10.16 55.91 -11.94
N THR A 41 -11.31 55.48 -12.51
CA THR A 41 -11.57 54.04 -12.79
C THR A 41 -10.69 53.53 -13.93
N VAL A 42 -10.47 54.36 -14.95
CA VAL A 42 -9.58 54.03 -16.07
C VAL A 42 -8.11 53.98 -15.58
N ALA A 43 -7.69 54.89 -14.69
CA ALA A 43 -6.34 54.88 -14.12
C ALA A 43 -6.08 53.64 -13.24
N LEU A 44 -7.08 53.21 -12.46
CA LEU A 44 -6.95 51.97 -11.63
C LEU A 44 -6.88 50.72 -12.50
N MET A 45 -7.65 50.63 -13.59
CA MET A 45 -7.57 49.49 -14.52
C MET A 45 -6.24 49.44 -15.27
N LEU A 46 -5.74 50.60 -15.75
CA LEU A 46 -4.42 50.67 -16.41
C LEU A 46 -3.27 50.34 -15.43
N GLY A 47 -3.36 50.80 -14.18
CA GLY A 47 -2.40 50.44 -13.12
C GLY A 47 -2.41 48.95 -12.79
N GLY A 48 -3.59 48.34 -12.72
CA GLY A 48 -3.73 46.88 -12.51
C GLY A 48 -3.16 46.06 -13.67
N LEU A 49 -3.39 46.52 -14.93
CA LEU A 49 -2.84 45.85 -16.13
C LEU A 49 -1.30 45.94 -16.17
N ALA A 50 -0.74 47.10 -15.81
CA ALA A 50 0.71 47.31 -15.76
C ALA A 50 1.35 46.46 -14.66
N ALA A 51 0.73 46.35 -13.47
CA ALA A 51 1.19 45.50 -12.39
C ALA A 51 1.16 44.00 -12.76
N PHE A 52 0.09 43.57 -13.46
CA PHE A 52 -0.02 42.20 -13.96
C PHE A 52 1.03 41.87 -15.02
N ALA A 53 1.27 42.81 -15.96
CA ALA A 53 2.31 42.62 -16.98
C ALA A 53 3.73 42.56 -16.37
N ALA A 54 4.00 43.37 -15.34
CA ALA A 54 5.26 43.35 -14.61
C ALA A 54 5.47 42.01 -13.85
N LEU A 55 4.40 41.50 -13.22
CA LEU A 55 4.46 40.19 -12.53
C LEU A 55 4.67 39.05 -13.52
N LEU A 56 3.98 39.08 -14.66
CA LEU A 56 4.15 38.08 -15.72
C LEU A 56 5.58 38.09 -16.30
N SER A 57 6.13 39.30 -16.51
CA SER A 57 7.51 39.47 -16.99
C SER A 57 8.54 38.94 -15.97
N LEU A 58 8.30 39.13 -14.67
CA LEU A 58 9.13 38.59 -13.60
C LEU A 58 9.11 37.05 -13.57
N ILE A 59 7.93 36.45 -13.73
CA ILE A 59 7.77 34.98 -13.79
C ILE A 59 8.50 34.41 -15.01
N ILE A 60 8.38 35.05 -16.17
CA ILE A 60 9.08 34.65 -17.42
C ILE A 60 10.60 34.76 -17.23
N ALA A 61 11.08 35.85 -16.60
CA ALA A 61 12.50 36.01 -16.30
C ALA A 61 13.04 34.96 -15.33
N LEU A 62 12.29 34.62 -14.28
CA LEU A 62 12.64 33.55 -13.34
C LEU A 62 12.68 32.16 -14.02
N PHE A 63 11.74 31.92 -14.94
CA PHE A 63 11.71 30.68 -15.72
C PHE A 63 12.89 30.59 -16.70
N ALA A 64 13.27 31.73 -17.32
CA ALA A 64 14.44 31.82 -18.20
C ALA A 64 15.76 31.62 -17.44
N ILE A 65 15.86 32.13 -16.20
CA ILE A 65 17.03 31.93 -15.33
C ILE A 65 17.12 30.46 -14.90
N ALA A 66 16.00 29.83 -14.50
CA ALA A 66 15.96 28.41 -14.16
C ALA A 66 16.40 27.53 -15.35
N LYS A 67 15.91 27.85 -16.57
CA LYS A 67 16.26 27.11 -17.78
C LYS A 67 17.69 27.36 -18.26
N SER A 68 18.30 28.51 -17.90
CA SER A 68 19.71 28.81 -18.21
C SER A 68 20.68 28.13 -17.24
N SER A 69 20.26 27.84 -16.00
CA SER A 69 21.06 27.04 -15.06
C SER A 69 21.14 25.57 -15.50
N GLU A 70 20.03 25.00 -15.99
CA GLU A 70 20.04 23.65 -16.57
C GLU A 70 20.93 23.51 -17.83
N ARG A 71 21.14 24.59 -18.58
CA ARG A 71 22.05 24.60 -19.74
C ARG A 71 23.52 24.83 -19.38
N ARG A 72 23.83 25.36 -18.20
CA ARG A 72 25.21 25.53 -17.75
C ARG A 72 25.83 24.27 -17.20
N ASP A 73 25.05 23.33 -16.67
CA ASP A 73 25.54 22.04 -16.19
C ASP A 73 25.79 21.02 -17.33
N GLY A 74 25.39 21.35 -18.57
CA GLY A 74 25.59 20.54 -19.77
C GLY A 74 26.80 20.90 -20.65
N ALA A 75 27.58 21.96 -20.31
CA ALA A 75 28.56 22.53 -21.22
C ALA A 75 30.02 22.49 -20.69
N ILE A 76 30.38 21.49 -19.89
CA ILE A 76 31.80 21.20 -19.57
C ILE A 76 32.03 19.71 -19.84
N ALA A 77 32.41 19.37 -21.07
CA ALA A 77 33.35 18.34 -21.46
C ALA A 77 33.25 17.99 -22.94
N SER A 78 34.04 18.63 -23.75
CA SER A 78 34.43 18.11 -25.06
C SER A 78 35.91 18.43 -25.31
N ALA A 79 36.76 17.57 -24.77
CA ALA A 79 38.12 17.40 -25.29
C ALA A 79 38.25 15.94 -25.75
N PRO A 80 38.78 15.66 -26.94
CA PRO A 80 38.91 14.29 -27.44
C PRO A 80 40.08 13.61 -26.74
N SER A 81 39.81 12.78 -25.75
CA SER A 81 40.79 11.84 -25.17
C SER A 81 40.56 10.47 -25.83
N GLN A 82 41.52 10.05 -26.61
CA GLN A 82 41.66 8.65 -27.00
C GLN A 82 41.75 7.79 -25.73
N THR A 83 40.71 7.14 -25.35
CA THR A 83 40.72 6.18 -24.25
C THR A 83 40.54 4.77 -24.79
N ARG A 84 41.67 4.08 -24.82
CA ARG A 84 41.84 2.64 -24.77
C ARG A 84 40.73 2.05 -23.90
N ALA A 85 39.84 1.22 -24.47
CA ALA A 85 38.80 0.54 -23.76
C ALA A 85 39.38 -0.26 -22.57
N ALA A 86 39.36 0.34 -21.39
CA ALA A 86 39.58 -0.39 -20.15
C ALA A 86 38.37 -1.30 -19.95
N ARG A 87 38.56 -2.59 -20.16
CA ARG A 87 37.66 -3.68 -19.77
C ARG A 87 37.47 -3.53 -18.26
N ALA A 88 36.37 -2.86 -17.85
CA ALA A 88 35.97 -2.80 -16.46
C ALA A 88 35.66 -4.25 -16.01
N THR A 89 36.63 -4.87 -15.38
CA THR A 89 36.42 -6.06 -14.57
C THR A 89 35.42 -5.65 -13.49
N ARG A 90 34.17 -6.11 -13.61
CA ARG A 90 33.23 -6.11 -12.50
C ARG A 90 33.91 -6.90 -11.38
N GLY A 91 34.43 -6.20 -10.39
CA GLY A 91 34.81 -6.81 -9.14
C GLY A 91 33.63 -7.61 -8.59
N PRO A 92 33.86 -8.65 -7.79
CA PRO A 92 32.78 -9.44 -7.21
C PRO A 92 31.86 -8.48 -6.48
N GLN A 93 30.58 -8.39 -6.91
CA GLN A 93 29.56 -7.68 -6.15
C GLN A 93 29.52 -8.37 -4.79
N ALA A 94 29.96 -7.68 -3.74
CA ALA A 94 29.89 -8.18 -2.38
C ALA A 94 28.45 -8.64 -2.15
N HIS A 95 28.25 -9.94 -1.91
CA HIS A 95 26.96 -10.51 -1.62
C HIS A 95 26.52 -9.96 -0.26
N VAL A 96 25.61 -8.99 -0.26
CA VAL A 96 25.00 -8.47 0.95
C VAL A 96 24.17 -9.59 1.58
N ARG A 97 24.57 -10.02 2.78
CA ARG A 97 23.79 -10.99 3.56
C ARG A 97 22.49 -10.33 4.00
N TYR A 98 21.39 -11.07 3.91
CA TYR A 98 20.06 -10.62 4.34
C TYR A 98 19.27 -11.77 4.93
N GLU A 99 18.31 -11.46 5.77
CA GLU A 99 17.38 -12.43 6.33
C GLU A 99 16.42 -12.96 5.27
N SER A 100 16.20 -14.26 5.26
CA SER A 100 15.24 -14.89 4.35
C SER A 100 13.81 -14.53 4.72
N PHE A 101 13.02 -14.15 3.72
CA PHE A 101 11.62 -13.83 3.87
C PHE A 101 10.83 -14.99 4.47
N LYS A 102 10.01 -14.67 5.47
CA LYS A 102 8.93 -15.53 5.99
C LYS A 102 7.63 -14.74 5.94
N ARG A 103 6.59 -15.35 5.36
CA ARG A 103 5.26 -14.73 5.28
C ARG A 103 4.77 -14.37 6.68
N VAL A 104 4.27 -13.16 6.84
CA VAL A 104 3.66 -12.70 8.08
C VAL A 104 2.27 -13.32 8.21
N ASP A 105 1.97 -13.91 9.38
CA ASP A 105 0.61 -14.30 9.72
C ASP A 105 -0.20 -13.04 10.06
N PRO A 106 -1.23 -12.70 9.27
CA PRO A 106 -2.04 -11.50 9.50
C PRO A 106 -3.14 -11.70 10.56
N THR A 107 -3.21 -12.84 11.23
CA THR A 107 -4.18 -13.06 12.32
C THR A 107 -3.90 -12.09 13.47
N LEU A 108 -4.92 -11.33 13.87
CA LEU A 108 -4.78 -10.40 14.98
C LEU A 108 -4.51 -11.15 16.29
N PRO A 109 -3.46 -10.80 17.06
CA PRO A 109 -3.21 -11.42 18.36
C PRO A 109 -4.36 -11.14 19.36
N SER A 110 -4.53 -12.07 20.31
CA SER A 110 -5.45 -11.87 21.44
C SER A 110 -4.91 -10.81 22.41
N VAL A 111 -5.84 -10.17 23.14
CA VAL A 111 -5.48 -9.28 24.25
C VAL A 111 -4.80 -10.09 25.36
N PRO A 112 -3.63 -9.66 25.86
CA PRO A 112 -2.97 -10.36 26.97
C PRO A 112 -3.85 -10.36 28.24
N PRO A 113 -3.74 -11.38 29.09
CA PRO A 113 -4.43 -11.40 30.39
C PRO A 113 -3.87 -10.36 31.36
N GLY A 114 -4.50 -10.21 32.52
CA GLY A 114 -4.07 -9.36 33.64
C GLY A 114 -4.67 -7.97 33.63
N ALA A 115 -4.71 -7.34 34.83
CA ALA A 115 -5.26 -6.00 35.04
C ALA A 115 -4.42 -4.88 34.41
N VAL A 116 -3.12 -5.09 34.27
CA VAL A 116 -2.19 -4.23 33.56
C VAL A 116 -1.63 -5.00 32.38
N LYS A 117 -1.77 -4.46 31.18
CA LYS A 117 -1.23 -5.07 29.95
C LYS A 117 0.23 -4.64 29.80
N VAL A 118 1.13 -5.56 30.07
CA VAL A 118 2.58 -5.30 29.99
C VAL A 118 3.10 -5.78 28.65
N PHE A 119 3.79 -4.89 27.93
CA PHE A 119 4.47 -5.21 26.67
C PHE A 119 5.95 -4.86 26.78
N ARG A 120 6.79 -5.84 26.50
CA ARG A 120 8.24 -5.66 26.31
C ARG A 120 8.49 -5.39 24.85
N VAL A 121 8.92 -4.17 24.55
CA VAL A 121 9.16 -3.71 23.17
C VAL A 121 10.66 -3.51 22.97
N GLY A 122 11.21 -4.17 21.98
CA GLY A 122 12.61 -4.01 21.57
C GLY A 122 12.73 -3.45 20.17
N VAL A 123 13.96 -3.15 19.74
CA VAL A 123 14.29 -2.68 18.38
C VAL A 123 15.22 -3.68 17.71
N THR A 124 15.00 -3.89 16.41
CA THR A 124 15.90 -4.66 15.54
C THR A 124 16.34 -3.81 14.36
N GLN A 125 17.65 -3.83 14.05
CA GLN A 125 18.22 -3.31 12.80
C GLN A 125 18.74 -4.50 12.01
N HIS A 126 18.14 -4.80 10.87
CA HIS A 126 18.45 -5.99 10.11
C HIS A 126 18.31 -5.76 8.61
N VAL A 127 19.06 -6.52 7.82
CA VAL A 127 19.01 -6.43 6.36
C VAL A 127 18.04 -7.45 5.81
N VAL A 128 17.06 -6.98 5.04
CA VAL A 128 16.01 -7.81 4.44
C VAL A 128 15.81 -7.44 2.98
N LYS A 129 15.08 -8.26 2.24
CA LYS A 129 14.43 -7.82 1.00
C LYS A 129 12.99 -7.46 1.34
N VAL A 130 12.53 -6.28 0.98
CA VAL A 130 11.12 -5.87 1.12
C VAL A 130 10.29 -6.19 -0.11
N ALA A 131 10.91 -6.76 -1.15
CA ALA A 131 10.27 -7.27 -2.36
C ALA A 131 11.17 -8.32 -3.02
N PRO A 132 10.61 -9.29 -3.81
CA PRO A 132 11.39 -10.40 -4.37
C PRO A 132 12.54 -9.97 -5.28
N ASN A 133 12.31 -8.96 -6.12
CA ASN A 133 13.21 -8.56 -7.22
C ASN A 133 14.03 -7.30 -6.93
N LEU A 134 13.99 -6.79 -5.70
CA LEU A 134 14.74 -5.61 -5.29
C LEU A 134 15.98 -5.99 -4.48
N PRO A 135 17.00 -5.11 -4.46
CA PRO A 135 18.17 -5.32 -3.62
C PRO A 135 17.79 -5.34 -2.13
N PRO A 136 18.59 -6.00 -1.28
CA PRO A 136 18.41 -5.94 0.16
C PRO A 136 18.54 -4.50 0.67
N THR A 137 17.79 -4.16 1.71
CA THR A 137 17.85 -2.89 2.42
C THR A 137 17.90 -3.15 3.92
N GLU A 138 18.57 -2.29 4.67
CA GLU A 138 18.46 -2.30 6.12
C GLU A 138 17.10 -1.73 6.52
N VAL A 139 16.39 -2.44 7.40
CA VAL A 139 15.14 -2.00 8.01
C VAL A 139 15.29 -1.97 9.51
N TRP A 140 14.51 -1.11 10.14
CA TRP A 140 14.43 -0.98 11.59
C TRP A 140 13.00 -1.29 12.01
N SER A 141 12.81 -2.33 12.79
CA SER A 141 11.48 -2.74 13.23
C SER A 141 11.44 -2.97 14.73
N TYR A 142 10.25 -2.90 15.29
CA TYR A 142 10.04 -3.25 16.68
C TYR A 142 9.83 -4.75 16.85
N THR A 143 10.16 -5.22 18.04
CA THR A 143 9.72 -6.53 18.54
C THR A 143 8.76 -6.31 19.70
N VAL A 144 7.77 -7.17 19.88
CA VAL A 144 6.79 -7.09 20.96
C VAL A 144 6.73 -8.45 21.66
N ASN A 145 7.04 -8.48 22.96
CA ASN A 145 7.10 -9.69 23.77
C ASN A 145 7.96 -10.81 23.13
N GLY A 146 9.09 -10.42 22.52
CA GLY A 146 10.00 -11.30 21.82
C GLY A 146 9.56 -11.76 20.42
N ARG A 147 8.35 -11.38 19.97
CA ARG A 147 7.88 -11.65 18.61
C ARG A 147 8.51 -10.67 17.63
N SER A 148 8.93 -11.17 16.48
CA SER A 148 9.38 -10.41 15.30
C SER A 148 8.92 -11.13 14.04
N TYR A 149 9.09 -10.50 12.88
CA TYR A 149 8.75 -11.09 11.57
C TYR A 149 10.00 -11.13 10.69
N PRO A 150 10.80 -12.23 10.78
CA PRO A 150 12.07 -12.35 10.07
C PRO A 150 11.94 -12.15 8.56
N GLY A 151 12.91 -11.46 7.96
CA GLY A 151 12.97 -11.21 6.53
C GLY A 151 11.92 -10.22 6.01
N THR A 152 11.30 -9.44 6.90
CA THR A 152 10.33 -8.40 6.57
C THR A 152 10.60 -7.12 7.37
N GLY A 153 9.98 -6.00 6.98
CA GLY A 153 10.01 -4.76 7.76
C GLY A 153 8.82 -4.59 8.72
N ALA A 154 8.03 -5.64 8.96
CA ALA A 154 6.85 -5.55 9.81
C ALA A 154 7.19 -5.50 11.30
N SER A 155 6.47 -4.65 12.05
CA SER A 155 6.43 -4.67 13.51
C SER A 155 5.16 -5.35 14.02
N PRO A 156 5.22 -6.16 15.10
CA PRO A 156 4.06 -6.88 15.61
C PRO A 156 2.97 -5.94 16.15
N PRO A 157 1.68 -6.24 15.91
CA PRO A 157 0.60 -5.45 16.48
C PRO A 157 0.50 -5.62 18.01
N ILE A 158 0.14 -4.54 18.69
CA ILE A 158 -0.21 -4.49 20.12
C ILE A 158 -1.73 -4.41 20.22
N VAL A 159 -2.34 -5.28 21.03
CA VAL A 159 -3.80 -5.35 21.17
C VAL A 159 -4.20 -5.24 22.62
N VAL A 160 -5.11 -4.32 22.92
CA VAL A 160 -5.68 -4.07 24.25
C VAL A 160 -7.18 -3.77 24.14
N ASN A 161 -7.89 -3.73 25.25
CA ASN A 161 -9.27 -3.27 25.30
C ASN A 161 -9.34 -1.80 25.73
N GLN A 162 -10.39 -1.12 25.34
CA GLN A 162 -10.70 0.23 25.82
C GLN A 162 -10.80 0.25 27.34
N GLY A 163 -10.00 1.11 27.97
CA GLY A 163 -9.90 1.28 29.41
C GLY A 163 -8.79 0.45 30.06
N ASP A 164 -8.09 -0.41 29.34
CA ASP A 164 -6.95 -1.15 29.87
C ASP A 164 -5.82 -0.21 30.31
N ARG A 165 -5.20 -0.55 31.42
CA ARG A 165 -3.94 0.07 31.88
C ARG A 165 -2.80 -0.61 31.13
N VAL A 166 -2.00 0.17 30.40
CA VAL A 166 -0.90 -0.29 29.55
C VAL A 166 0.43 0.11 30.16
N ARG A 167 1.37 -0.81 30.19
CA ARG A 167 2.77 -0.61 30.57
C ARG A 167 3.67 -1.09 29.45
N ILE A 168 4.41 -0.18 28.85
CA ILE A 168 5.41 -0.47 27.81
C ILE A 168 6.79 -0.42 28.45
N GLU A 169 7.53 -1.50 28.36
CA GLU A 169 8.95 -1.59 28.73
C GLU A 169 9.75 -1.58 27.42
N PHE A 170 10.12 -0.36 26.99
CA PHE A 170 10.85 -0.16 25.73
C PHE A 170 12.34 -0.24 25.97
N THR A 171 13.01 -1.21 25.33
CA THR A 171 14.46 -1.37 25.34
C THR A 171 15.01 -1.12 23.94
N ASN A 172 15.90 -0.15 23.77
CA ASN A 172 16.57 0.07 22.52
C ASN A 172 17.62 -1.03 22.27
N GLY A 173 17.26 -2.01 21.46
CA GLY A 173 17.94 -3.29 21.33
C GLY A 173 17.12 -4.41 22.00
N GLY A 174 17.71 -5.24 22.82
CA GLY A 174 17.01 -6.24 23.62
C GLY A 174 16.84 -7.62 22.98
N ASN A 175 17.19 -7.82 21.72
CA ASN A 175 17.24 -9.14 21.08
C ASN A 175 18.68 -9.66 20.99
N ARG A 176 18.92 -10.87 21.44
CA ARG A 176 20.24 -11.52 21.37
C ARG A 176 20.71 -11.56 19.90
N GLY A 177 21.91 -11.01 19.65
CA GLY A 177 22.55 -11.04 18.34
C GLY A 177 22.17 -9.90 17.39
N MET A 178 21.28 -8.98 17.76
CA MET A 178 20.93 -7.82 16.94
C MET A 178 21.64 -6.58 17.44
N ARG A 179 22.37 -5.92 16.53
CA ARG A 179 23.15 -4.75 16.84
C ARG A 179 22.35 -3.49 16.52
N VAL A 180 21.92 -2.77 17.54
CA VAL A 180 21.37 -1.42 17.42
C VAL A 180 22.54 -0.43 17.58
N THR A 181 22.66 0.52 16.65
CA THR A 181 23.83 1.40 16.57
C THR A 181 23.54 2.86 16.90
N MET A 182 22.25 3.22 17.09
CA MET A 182 21.83 4.60 17.32
C MET A 182 20.68 4.67 18.33
N PRO A 183 20.42 5.86 18.91
CA PRO A 183 19.26 6.08 19.74
C PRO A 183 17.95 5.85 18.97
N HIS A 184 16.94 5.31 19.65
CA HIS A 184 15.58 5.16 19.17
C HIS A 184 14.61 5.53 20.29
N SER A 185 13.39 5.85 19.94
CA SER A 185 12.31 6.11 20.88
C SER A 185 11.06 5.34 20.49
N ILE A 186 9.99 5.48 21.26
CA ILE A 186 8.68 4.96 20.89
C ILE A 186 7.61 5.93 21.33
N ASP A 187 6.74 6.29 20.39
CA ASP A 187 5.55 7.14 20.55
C ASP A 187 4.31 6.28 20.31
N PHE A 188 3.24 6.52 21.09
CA PHE A 188 1.95 5.84 20.97
C PHE A 188 0.84 6.87 20.75
N HIS A 189 0.25 6.89 19.56
CA HIS A 189 -0.88 7.77 19.23
C HIS A 189 -2.14 7.49 20.09
N SER A 190 -2.21 6.32 20.72
CA SER A 190 -3.28 5.94 21.67
C SER A 190 -3.09 6.48 23.08
N ALA A 191 -1.95 7.11 23.38
CA ALA A 191 -1.59 7.54 24.72
C ALA A 191 -1.67 9.07 24.89
N GLU A 192 -2.41 9.51 25.90
CA GLU A 192 -2.47 10.92 26.29
C GLU A 192 -1.41 11.19 27.36
N VAL A 193 -0.18 11.44 26.93
CA VAL A 193 0.98 11.70 27.79
C VAL A 193 1.79 12.88 27.25
N ALA A 194 2.60 13.52 28.11
CA ALA A 194 3.49 14.61 27.67
C ALA A 194 4.68 14.05 26.88
N PRO A 195 4.83 14.34 25.56
CA PRO A 195 5.88 13.76 24.72
C PRO A 195 7.29 14.03 25.24
N SER A 196 7.57 15.24 25.71
CA SER A 196 8.88 15.65 26.26
C SER A 196 9.35 14.83 27.46
N ARG A 197 8.44 14.14 28.14
CA ARG A 197 8.75 13.28 29.30
C ARG A 197 8.80 11.79 28.95
N HIS A 198 8.03 11.37 27.95
CA HIS A 198 7.78 9.96 27.67
C HIS A 198 8.39 9.46 26.36
N TYR A 199 8.43 10.29 25.30
CA TYR A 199 8.90 9.92 23.97
C TYR A 199 10.32 10.43 23.69
N VAL A 200 11.21 10.24 24.67
CA VAL A 200 12.60 10.66 24.61
C VAL A 200 13.47 9.60 23.96
N ASP A 201 14.60 10.03 23.41
CA ASP A 201 15.61 9.14 22.86
C ASP A 201 16.16 8.22 23.94
N VAL A 202 16.23 6.93 23.62
CA VAL A 202 16.77 5.86 24.44
C VAL A 202 18.06 5.37 23.78
N ALA A 203 19.17 5.44 24.46
CA ALA A 203 20.47 4.96 23.93
C ALA A 203 20.45 3.43 23.77
N PRO A 204 21.30 2.88 22.87
CA PRO A 204 21.45 1.43 22.73
C PRO A 204 21.68 0.72 24.05
N GLY A 205 20.90 -0.34 24.30
CA GLY A 205 20.93 -1.13 25.53
C GLY A 205 20.13 -0.55 26.72
N GLN A 206 19.65 0.68 26.64
CA GLN A 206 18.87 1.32 27.69
C GLN A 206 17.38 1.00 27.57
N THR A 207 16.68 1.10 28.70
CA THR A 207 15.24 0.83 28.81
C THR A 207 14.50 2.07 29.35
N LYS A 208 13.37 2.39 28.73
CA LYS A 208 12.40 3.39 29.16
C LYS A 208 11.06 2.73 29.41
N VAL A 209 10.40 3.11 30.51
CA VAL A 209 9.05 2.66 30.82
C VAL A 209 8.06 3.78 30.55
N ILE A 210 6.98 3.44 29.82
CA ILE A 210 5.86 4.32 29.52
C ILE A 210 4.59 3.62 30.02
N ALA A 211 3.75 4.35 30.77
CA ALA A 211 2.49 3.83 31.25
C ALA A 211 1.36 4.80 30.96
N PHE A 212 0.24 4.27 30.47
CA PHE A 212 -0.95 5.04 30.14
C PHE A 212 -2.21 4.18 30.24
N THR A 213 -3.38 4.82 30.12
CA THR A 213 -4.66 4.13 29.99
C THR A 213 -5.15 4.27 28.56
N ALA A 214 -5.50 3.16 27.90
CA ALA A 214 -6.03 3.13 26.54
C ALA A 214 -7.50 3.61 26.53
N ARG A 215 -7.74 4.91 26.57
CA ARG A 215 -9.07 5.51 26.73
C ARG A 215 -9.92 5.46 25.49
N HIS A 216 -9.31 5.70 24.33
CA HIS A 216 -9.98 5.84 23.04
C HIS A 216 -9.90 4.53 22.27
N PRO A 217 -11.04 4.00 21.76
CA PRO A 217 -11.02 2.82 20.91
C PRO A 217 -10.60 3.19 19.50
N GLY A 218 -9.95 2.26 18.79
CA GLY A 218 -9.54 2.46 17.40
C GLY A 218 -8.26 1.73 17.04
N VAL A 219 -7.74 2.09 15.87
CA VAL A 219 -6.45 1.65 15.37
C VAL A 219 -5.49 2.83 15.39
N PHE A 220 -4.41 2.69 16.11
CA PHE A 220 -3.43 3.74 16.34
C PHE A 220 -2.05 3.29 15.86
N MET A 221 -1.25 4.24 15.45
CA MET A 221 0.15 4.02 15.16
C MET A 221 0.96 4.04 16.45
N TYR A 222 1.98 3.21 16.54
CA TYR A 222 3.15 3.45 17.38
C TYR A 222 4.39 3.54 16.50
N HIS A 223 5.30 4.47 16.78
CA HIS A 223 6.46 4.71 15.93
C HIS A 223 7.64 5.33 16.67
N CYS A 224 8.78 5.42 16.01
CA CYS A 224 9.95 6.13 16.53
C CYS A 224 9.77 7.64 16.33
N ALA A 225 9.96 8.42 17.40
CA ALA A 225 9.94 9.88 17.39
C ALA A 225 11.35 10.52 17.37
N THR A 226 12.41 9.71 17.31
CA THR A 226 13.81 10.18 17.20
C THR A 226 14.02 10.91 15.88
N GLN A 227 14.71 12.03 15.92
CA GLN A 227 15.00 12.84 14.74
C GLN A 227 16.11 12.23 13.86
N PRO A 228 15.98 12.31 12.52
CA PRO A 228 14.82 12.78 11.74
C PRO A 228 13.71 11.70 11.70
N VAL A 229 12.53 12.02 12.22
CA VAL A 229 11.40 11.06 12.35
C VAL A 229 11.08 10.39 11.01
N LEU A 230 11.07 11.16 9.93
CA LEU A 230 10.84 10.66 8.58
C LEU A 230 11.79 9.50 8.21
N TRP A 231 13.06 9.59 8.61
CA TRP A 231 14.04 8.55 8.31
C TRP A 231 13.79 7.28 9.11
N HIS A 232 13.44 7.42 10.41
CA HIS A 232 13.15 6.27 11.26
C HIS A 232 11.88 5.52 10.82
N VAL A 233 10.79 6.25 10.56
CA VAL A 233 9.53 5.67 10.09
C VAL A 233 9.70 5.06 8.68
N GLY A 234 10.38 5.77 7.76
CA GLY A 234 10.65 5.30 6.40
C GLY A 234 11.60 4.11 6.32
N ASN A 235 12.31 3.78 7.41
CA ASN A 235 13.09 2.54 7.55
C ASN A 235 12.30 1.41 8.22
N GLY A 236 11.01 1.61 8.57
CA GLY A 236 10.14 0.56 9.09
C GLY A 236 9.79 0.70 10.58
N MET A 237 10.26 1.75 11.28
CA MET A 237 9.97 1.93 12.72
C MET A 237 8.56 2.44 12.98
N ALA A 238 7.58 1.62 12.62
CA ALA A 238 6.16 1.84 12.86
C ALA A 238 5.43 0.51 13.07
N GLY A 239 4.34 0.54 13.80
CA GLY A 239 3.47 -0.61 14.00
C GLY A 239 2.06 -0.21 14.45
N MET A 240 1.17 -1.19 14.49
CA MET A 240 -0.24 -1.03 14.81
C MET A 240 -0.50 -1.27 16.30
N MET A 241 -1.26 -0.38 16.94
CA MET A 241 -1.90 -0.64 18.22
C MET A 241 -3.42 -0.63 18.06
N VAL A 242 -4.07 -1.74 18.39
CA VAL A 242 -5.53 -1.88 18.40
C VAL A 242 -6.03 -1.71 19.82
N VAL A 243 -6.89 -0.73 20.02
CA VAL A 243 -7.68 -0.56 21.25
C VAL A 243 -9.11 -0.98 20.93
N ARG A 244 -9.50 -2.17 21.37
CA ARG A 244 -10.81 -2.77 21.04
C ARG A 244 -11.93 -2.01 21.73
N PRO A 245 -12.97 -1.55 21.01
CA PRO A 245 -14.13 -0.89 21.61
C PRO A 245 -14.83 -1.78 22.64
N ARG A 246 -15.40 -1.21 23.66
CA ARG A 246 -16.32 -1.95 24.54
C ARG A 246 -17.54 -2.42 23.76
N GLY A 247 -17.99 -3.66 24.00
CA GLY A 247 -19.15 -4.21 23.32
C GLY A 247 -18.94 -4.48 21.82
N LEU A 248 -17.68 -4.55 21.36
CA LEU A 248 -17.38 -4.90 19.97
C LEU A 248 -17.93 -6.30 19.67
N ALA A 249 -18.86 -6.40 18.71
CA ALA A 249 -19.46 -7.67 18.31
C ALA A 249 -18.38 -8.67 17.84
N PRO A 250 -18.48 -9.95 18.20
CA PRO A 250 -17.55 -10.97 17.71
C PRO A 250 -17.69 -11.14 16.19
N VAL A 251 -16.61 -11.59 15.56
CA VAL A 251 -16.55 -12.01 14.16
C VAL A 251 -15.77 -13.33 14.08
N ASP A 252 -15.92 -14.04 12.97
CA ASP A 252 -15.26 -15.34 12.80
C ASP A 252 -13.75 -15.20 12.58
N ARG A 253 -13.32 -14.08 11.98
CA ARG A 253 -11.92 -13.84 11.63
C ARG A 253 -11.53 -12.39 11.87
N GLU A 254 -10.42 -12.18 12.57
CA GLU A 254 -9.80 -10.87 12.72
C GLU A 254 -8.41 -10.87 12.10
N LEU A 255 -8.18 -9.95 11.18
CA LEU A 255 -6.92 -9.77 10.48
C LEU A 255 -6.37 -8.37 10.74
N TRP A 256 -5.04 -8.22 10.67
CA TRP A 256 -4.38 -6.92 10.73
C TRP A 256 -3.55 -6.69 9.48
N ILE A 257 -3.61 -5.47 8.95
CA ILE A 257 -2.86 -5.02 7.79
C ILE A 257 -2.27 -3.65 8.09
N THR A 258 -0.96 -3.54 8.05
CA THR A 258 -0.24 -2.26 8.12
C THR A 258 0.37 -1.97 6.77
N GLN A 259 -0.01 -0.84 6.14
CA GLN A 259 0.64 -0.34 4.95
C GLN A 259 1.87 0.48 5.35
N GLN A 260 3.00 0.23 4.69
CA GLN A 260 4.26 0.94 4.89
C GLN A 260 4.96 1.22 3.57
N GLU A 261 5.70 2.32 3.54
CA GLU A 261 6.52 2.74 2.41
C GLU A 261 8.00 2.45 2.69
N TYR A 262 8.73 1.98 1.66
CA TYR A 262 10.17 1.77 1.73
C TYR A 262 10.88 2.50 0.60
N TYR A 263 11.93 3.23 0.94
CA TYR A 263 12.70 4.10 0.06
C TYR A 263 14.13 3.59 -0.07
N LEU A 264 14.35 2.62 -0.95
CA LEU A 264 15.62 1.91 -1.04
C LEU A 264 16.79 2.82 -1.39
N GLY A 265 17.82 2.76 -0.56
CA GLY A 265 19.12 3.37 -0.78
C GLY A 265 20.11 2.43 -1.50
N LYS A 266 21.37 2.46 -1.08
CA LYS A 266 22.40 1.50 -1.53
C LYS A 266 22.04 0.10 -0.99
N PRO A 267 22.37 -0.98 -1.73
CA PRO A 267 22.11 -2.34 -1.27
C PRO A 267 22.68 -2.60 0.14
N GLY A 268 21.84 -3.08 1.06
CA GLY A 268 22.23 -3.37 2.44
C GLY A 268 22.34 -2.17 3.37
N ALA A 269 22.11 -0.97 2.87
CA ALA A 269 22.08 0.26 3.67
C ALA A 269 20.64 0.64 4.04
N PRO A 270 20.45 1.53 5.04
CA PRO A 270 19.17 2.14 5.33
C PRO A 270 18.58 2.88 4.13
N GLY A 271 17.28 3.15 4.19
CA GLY A 271 16.54 3.89 3.17
C GLY A 271 17.08 5.29 2.91
N ASP A 272 16.84 5.75 1.70
CA ASP A 272 17.31 7.03 1.17
C ASP A 272 16.40 8.18 1.62
N LEU A 273 16.90 9.04 2.52
CA LEU A 273 16.16 10.17 3.06
C LEU A 273 15.75 11.19 1.98
N THR A 274 16.55 11.35 0.91
CA THR A 274 16.21 12.24 -0.20
C THR A 274 14.98 11.76 -0.95
N LYS A 275 14.88 10.43 -1.18
CA LYS A 275 13.68 9.82 -1.77
C LYS A 275 12.48 9.93 -0.82
N MET A 276 12.69 9.78 0.49
CA MET A 276 11.64 9.95 1.49
C MET A 276 11.07 11.37 1.47
N SER A 277 11.95 12.37 1.50
CA SER A 277 11.55 13.79 1.44
C SER A 277 10.87 14.18 0.13
N ALA A 278 11.16 13.46 -0.95
CA ALA A 278 10.58 13.68 -2.28
C ALA A 278 9.33 12.81 -2.56
N ASP A 279 8.84 12.05 -1.59
CA ASP A 279 7.73 11.09 -1.75
C ASP A 279 7.91 10.14 -2.95
N LYS A 280 9.09 9.51 -3.05
CA LYS A 280 9.45 8.56 -4.12
C LYS A 280 9.70 7.16 -3.59
N PRO A 281 8.67 6.46 -3.05
CA PRO A 281 8.84 5.12 -2.51
C PRO A 281 9.24 4.13 -3.60
N SER A 282 10.15 3.24 -3.26
CA SER A 282 10.54 2.10 -4.10
C SER A 282 9.54 0.95 -3.97
N VAL A 283 8.93 0.83 -2.79
CA VAL A 283 7.96 -0.20 -2.42
C VAL A 283 6.90 0.42 -1.52
N VAL A 284 5.65 0.01 -1.71
CA VAL A 284 4.57 0.17 -0.73
C VAL A 284 4.07 -1.24 -0.41
N ALA A 285 4.06 -1.62 0.85
CA ALA A 285 3.85 -3.01 1.23
C ALA A 285 2.84 -3.16 2.35
N PHE A 286 2.08 -4.24 2.31
CA PHE A 286 1.30 -4.69 3.46
C PHE A 286 2.17 -5.59 4.36
N ASN A 287 2.22 -5.25 5.65
CA ASN A 287 2.97 -6.00 6.67
C ASN A 287 4.44 -6.26 6.26
N GLY A 288 5.11 -5.21 5.75
CA GLY A 288 6.56 -5.16 5.61
C GLY A 288 7.18 -5.93 4.44
N TYR A 289 6.36 -6.51 3.53
CA TYR A 289 6.87 -7.18 2.32
C TYR A 289 5.87 -7.07 1.16
N ALA A 290 6.35 -6.61 0.01
CA ALA A 290 5.53 -6.40 -1.17
C ALA A 290 4.85 -7.68 -1.67
N GLU A 291 3.57 -7.60 -1.98
CA GLU A 291 2.78 -8.69 -2.59
C GLU A 291 2.73 -10.00 -1.77
N GLN A 292 3.15 -10.03 -0.48
CA GLN A 292 3.27 -11.28 0.26
C GLN A 292 1.96 -12.09 0.33
N TYR A 293 0.83 -11.40 0.43
CA TYR A 293 -0.48 -12.05 0.47
C TYR A 293 -1.07 -12.31 -0.93
N LYS A 294 -0.47 -11.79 -1.99
CA LYS A 294 -0.74 -12.20 -3.37
C LYS A 294 0.06 -13.45 -3.72
N LEU A 295 1.33 -13.52 -3.30
CA LEU A 295 2.19 -14.70 -3.47
C LEU A 295 1.70 -15.90 -2.66
N ALA A 296 1.20 -15.65 -1.44
CA ALA A 296 0.62 -16.66 -0.57
C ALA A 296 -0.69 -16.12 0.04
N PRO A 297 -1.84 -16.34 -0.63
CA PRO A 297 -3.13 -15.80 -0.24
C PRO A 297 -3.54 -16.14 1.20
N ILE A 298 -4.34 -15.27 1.80
CA ILE A 298 -4.97 -15.51 3.10
C ILE A 298 -6.22 -16.34 2.84
N THR A 299 -6.27 -17.57 3.39
CA THR A 299 -7.43 -18.45 3.25
C THR A 299 -8.47 -18.09 4.30
N VAL A 300 -9.72 -17.92 3.86
CA VAL A 300 -10.91 -17.68 4.68
C VAL A 300 -12.02 -18.64 4.24
N ARG A 301 -13.01 -18.92 5.08
CA ARG A 301 -14.15 -19.73 4.69
C ARG A 301 -15.22 -18.84 4.04
N ARG A 302 -15.94 -19.38 3.08
CA ARG A 302 -17.15 -18.74 2.54
C ARG A 302 -18.15 -18.48 3.66
N GLY A 303 -18.73 -17.29 3.72
CA GLY A 303 -19.70 -16.88 4.74
C GLY A 303 -19.07 -16.49 6.09
N GLU A 304 -17.73 -16.56 6.27
CA GLU A 304 -17.09 -16.01 7.46
C GLU A 304 -17.29 -14.48 7.53
N ARG A 305 -17.71 -14.01 8.68
CA ARG A 305 -17.67 -12.57 8.98
C ARG A 305 -16.23 -12.17 9.32
N ILE A 306 -15.66 -11.32 8.50
CA ILE A 306 -14.27 -10.90 8.59
C ILE A 306 -14.20 -9.48 9.11
N ARG A 307 -13.27 -9.21 10.04
CA ARG A 307 -12.84 -7.86 10.42
C ARG A 307 -11.38 -7.68 10.07
N MET A 308 -11.07 -6.67 9.25
CA MET A 308 -9.70 -6.28 8.96
C MET A 308 -9.38 -4.96 9.64
N TRP A 309 -8.41 -4.99 10.55
CA TRP A 309 -7.83 -3.82 11.19
C TRP A 309 -6.73 -3.29 10.28
N VAL A 310 -6.85 -2.05 9.85
CA VAL A 310 -5.97 -1.44 8.85
C VAL A 310 -5.31 -0.20 9.42
N LEU A 311 -3.98 -0.12 9.30
CA LEU A 311 -3.19 1.06 9.62
C LEU A 311 -2.44 1.51 8.37
N ASN A 312 -2.50 2.79 8.06
CA ASN A 312 -1.55 3.41 7.16
C ASN A 312 -0.39 4.02 7.98
N ALA A 313 0.73 3.33 8.06
CA ALA A 313 1.91 3.82 8.76
C ALA A 313 2.68 4.90 7.98
N GLY A 314 2.37 5.07 6.71
CA GLY A 314 3.02 6.08 5.86
C GLY A 314 4.49 5.76 5.57
N PRO A 315 5.39 6.79 5.58
CA PRO A 315 5.23 8.11 6.24
C PRO A 315 4.55 9.21 5.43
N ASN A 316 4.40 9.09 4.12
CA ASN A 316 4.01 10.23 3.28
C ASN A 316 2.65 10.05 2.59
N ARG A 317 2.33 8.82 2.17
CA ARG A 317 1.23 8.55 1.24
C ARG A 317 -0.04 8.14 1.96
N TRP A 318 -1.16 8.57 1.41
CA TRP A 318 -2.49 8.12 1.81
C TRP A 318 -2.74 6.71 1.27
N THR A 319 -3.65 5.97 1.89
CA THR A 319 -4.20 4.73 1.33
C THR A 319 -5.70 4.84 1.14
N ALA A 320 -6.21 4.29 0.04
CA ALA A 320 -7.61 4.01 -0.18
C ALA A 320 -7.79 2.48 -0.13
N PHE A 321 -7.90 1.94 1.08
CA PHE A 321 -7.98 0.49 1.29
C PHE A 321 -9.33 -0.06 0.82
N HIS A 322 -9.29 -1.07 -0.03
CA HIS A 322 -10.46 -1.75 -0.59
C HIS A 322 -10.25 -3.26 -0.69
N VAL A 323 -11.32 -4.03 -0.55
CA VAL A 323 -11.37 -5.46 -0.90
C VAL A 323 -12.25 -5.61 -2.14
N ILE A 324 -11.63 -5.91 -3.29
CA ILE A 324 -12.30 -5.98 -4.59
C ILE A 324 -13.36 -7.09 -4.57
N GLY A 325 -14.55 -6.75 -5.04
CA GLY A 325 -15.71 -7.64 -5.03
C GLY A 325 -16.54 -7.57 -3.74
N THR A 326 -16.29 -6.56 -2.88
CA THR A 326 -17.08 -6.34 -1.66
C THR A 326 -17.56 -4.90 -1.54
N VAL A 327 -18.61 -4.74 -0.74
CA VAL A 327 -19.00 -3.50 -0.09
C VAL A 327 -18.96 -3.78 1.40
N PHE A 328 -18.25 -2.99 2.18
CA PHE A 328 -18.12 -3.21 3.61
C PHE A 328 -19.44 -2.95 4.33
N ASP A 329 -19.92 -3.93 5.09
CA ASP A 329 -21.12 -3.77 5.95
C ASP A 329 -20.92 -2.65 6.96
N ARG A 330 -19.70 -2.57 7.46
CA ARG A 330 -19.26 -1.56 8.42
C ARG A 330 -17.79 -1.19 8.16
N ALA A 331 -17.53 0.09 8.14
CA ALA A 331 -16.19 0.65 8.15
C ALA A 331 -16.10 1.68 9.28
N VAL A 332 -15.03 1.66 10.06
CA VAL A 332 -14.81 2.60 11.17
C VAL A 332 -13.42 3.20 11.01
N VAL A 333 -13.37 4.51 10.94
CA VAL A 333 -12.14 5.28 10.94
C VAL A 333 -12.21 6.25 12.13
N GLU A 334 -11.29 6.08 13.08
CA GLU A 334 -11.35 6.79 14.38
C GLU A 334 -12.70 6.55 15.07
N ASN A 335 -13.50 7.60 15.28
CA ASN A 335 -14.83 7.51 15.89
C ASN A 335 -15.98 7.53 14.88
N THR A 336 -15.69 7.59 13.59
CA THR A 336 -16.70 7.67 12.52
C THR A 336 -17.03 6.28 11.98
N THR A 337 -18.30 5.91 11.98
CA THR A 337 -18.79 4.67 11.40
C THR A 337 -19.49 4.94 10.08
N PHE A 338 -19.07 4.25 9.04
CA PHE A 338 -19.69 4.22 7.72
C PHE A 338 -20.37 2.86 7.50
N ARG A 339 -21.49 2.86 6.81
CA ARG A 339 -22.17 1.65 6.34
C ARG A 339 -22.17 1.61 4.82
N SER A 340 -22.12 0.41 4.26
CA SER A 340 -22.11 0.21 2.80
C SER A 340 -21.00 1.01 2.11
N SER A 341 -19.79 1.03 2.72
CA SER A 341 -18.64 1.73 2.21
C SER A 341 -17.82 0.80 1.32
N GLN A 342 -17.34 1.31 0.20
CA GLN A 342 -16.47 0.52 -0.70
C GLN A 342 -14.99 0.65 -0.33
N THR A 343 -14.56 1.77 0.23
CA THR A 343 -13.18 2.05 0.62
C THR A 343 -13.12 2.74 1.97
N ILE A 344 -11.99 2.62 2.66
CA ILE A 344 -11.61 3.55 3.73
C ILE A 344 -10.36 4.32 3.30
N ASN A 345 -10.42 5.65 3.47
CA ASN A 345 -9.29 6.52 3.21
C ASN A 345 -8.56 6.79 4.53
N LEU A 346 -7.27 6.47 4.57
CA LEU A 346 -6.44 6.66 5.75
C LEU A 346 -5.26 7.56 5.40
N ALA A 347 -5.15 8.66 6.11
CA ALA A 347 -3.97 9.52 6.08
C ALA A 347 -2.74 8.77 6.66
N PRO A 348 -1.51 9.23 6.43
CA PRO A 348 -0.35 8.75 7.18
C PRO A 348 -0.63 8.78 8.69
N SER A 349 -0.30 7.70 9.39
CA SER A 349 -0.56 7.43 10.82
C SER A 349 -2.02 7.14 11.21
N GLN A 350 -2.96 7.23 10.28
CA GLN A 350 -4.37 6.95 10.56
C GLN A 350 -4.69 5.47 10.39
N GLY A 351 -5.59 4.97 11.22
CA GLY A 351 -6.07 3.59 11.15
C GLY A 351 -7.59 3.48 11.29
N GLY A 352 -8.08 2.29 10.95
CA GLY A 352 -9.49 1.96 11.02
C GLY A 352 -9.72 0.45 10.91
N TYR A 353 -10.97 0.03 10.82
CA TYR A 353 -11.29 -1.35 10.50
C TYR A 353 -12.52 -1.46 9.60
N VAL A 354 -12.58 -2.55 8.86
CA VAL A 354 -13.71 -2.88 7.99
C VAL A 354 -14.26 -4.25 8.35
N GLU A 355 -15.57 -4.43 8.20
CA GLU A 355 -16.28 -5.70 8.39
C GLU A 355 -17.07 -6.04 7.13
N PHE A 356 -16.98 -7.29 6.70
CA PHE A 356 -17.64 -7.80 5.50
C PHE A 356 -17.70 -9.33 5.53
N THR A 357 -18.50 -9.90 4.61
CA THR A 357 -18.63 -11.33 4.37
C THR A 357 -18.32 -11.62 2.89
N LEU A 358 -17.76 -12.80 2.60
CA LEU A 358 -17.49 -13.26 1.24
C LEU A 358 -18.39 -14.47 0.94
N ASP A 359 -19.43 -14.27 0.13
CA ASP A 359 -20.49 -15.26 -0.09
C ASP A 359 -20.25 -16.18 -1.29
N GLU A 360 -19.27 -15.85 -2.13
CA GLU A 360 -18.87 -16.67 -3.29
C GLU A 360 -17.49 -17.28 -3.10
N GLU A 361 -17.25 -18.41 -3.77
CA GLU A 361 -15.94 -18.98 -3.86
C GLU A 361 -15.10 -18.23 -4.88
N GLY A 362 -13.87 -17.91 -4.48
CA GLY A 362 -13.01 -17.17 -5.38
C GLY A 362 -11.78 -16.54 -4.69
N SER A 363 -11.20 -15.63 -5.42
CA SER A 363 -10.07 -14.84 -4.95
C SER A 363 -10.46 -13.36 -4.96
N TYR A 364 -10.36 -12.75 -3.80
CA TYR A 364 -10.74 -11.37 -3.56
C TYR A 364 -9.48 -10.55 -3.27
N PRO A 365 -8.96 -9.79 -4.23
CA PRO A 365 -7.82 -8.91 -3.99
C PRO A 365 -8.18 -7.81 -2.98
N PHE A 366 -7.29 -7.54 -2.03
CA PHE A 366 -7.34 -6.32 -1.24
C PHE A 366 -6.16 -5.43 -1.58
N VAL A 367 -6.40 -4.16 -1.74
CA VAL A 367 -5.46 -3.23 -2.38
C VAL A 367 -5.47 -1.87 -1.71
N ASP A 368 -4.36 -1.13 -1.86
CA ASP A 368 -4.46 0.32 -1.94
C ASP A 368 -4.99 0.70 -3.31
N HIS A 369 -6.13 1.38 -3.37
CA HIS A 369 -6.77 1.78 -4.63
C HIS A 369 -6.04 2.95 -5.32
N SER A 370 -5.02 3.53 -4.71
CA SER A 370 -3.95 4.23 -5.41
C SER A 370 -3.17 3.19 -6.23
N PHE A 371 -3.56 2.96 -7.49
CA PHE A 371 -3.00 1.88 -8.31
C PHE A 371 -1.49 1.98 -8.52
N ALA A 372 -0.90 3.17 -8.41
CA ALA A 372 0.54 3.32 -8.40
C ALA A 372 1.18 2.63 -7.20
N ASP A 373 0.51 2.60 -6.05
CA ASP A 373 0.99 1.99 -4.81
C ASP A 373 0.65 0.50 -4.75
N ALA A 374 -0.52 0.09 -5.26
CA ALA A 374 -0.81 -1.32 -5.52
C ALA A 374 0.27 -1.95 -6.44
N ALA A 375 0.68 -1.24 -7.50
CA ALA A 375 1.74 -1.69 -8.41
C ALA A 375 3.13 -1.74 -7.76
N ARG A 376 3.35 -0.99 -6.67
CA ARG A 376 4.58 -1.05 -5.85
C ARG A 376 4.54 -2.16 -4.79
N GLY A 377 3.41 -2.88 -4.66
CA GLY A 377 3.30 -4.03 -3.78
C GLY A 377 2.21 -3.99 -2.70
N ALA A 378 1.42 -2.88 -2.62
CA ALA A 378 0.29 -2.76 -1.70
C ALA A 378 -0.93 -3.55 -2.20
N ILE A 379 -0.78 -4.86 -2.35
CA ILE A 379 -1.79 -5.80 -2.80
C ILE A 379 -1.67 -7.14 -2.08
N GLY A 380 -2.81 -7.72 -1.72
CA GLY A 380 -2.94 -9.08 -1.21
C GLY A 380 -4.18 -9.76 -1.77
N VAL A 381 -4.44 -11.01 -1.38
CA VAL A 381 -5.59 -11.79 -1.82
C VAL A 381 -6.17 -12.56 -0.63
N LEU A 382 -7.47 -12.41 -0.42
CA LEU A 382 -8.28 -13.35 0.34
C LEU A 382 -8.77 -14.45 -0.61
N ARG A 383 -8.65 -15.71 -0.20
CA ARG A 383 -9.16 -16.85 -0.98
C ARG A 383 -10.18 -17.59 -0.14
N THR A 384 -11.41 -17.69 -0.65
CA THR A 384 -12.47 -18.46 0.00
C THR A 384 -12.31 -19.95 -0.28
N THR A 385 -12.62 -20.76 0.75
CA THR A 385 -12.70 -22.22 0.66
C THR A 385 -14.08 -22.67 1.10
N HIS A 386 -14.47 -23.90 0.73
CA HIS A 386 -15.70 -24.52 1.19
C HIS A 386 -15.79 -24.48 2.74
N ALA A 387 -16.95 -24.10 3.26
CA ALA A 387 -17.25 -24.34 4.67
C ALA A 387 -17.24 -25.85 4.93
N PRO A 388 -16.63 -26.35 6.02
CA PRO A 388 -16.79 -27.74 6.40
C PRO A 388 -18.29 -28.04 6.52
N ARG A 389 -18.78 -29.09 5.83
CA ARG A 389 -20.14 -29.59 6.07
C ARG A 389 -20.20 -30.00 7.53
N THR A 390 -21.01 -29.33 8.33
CA THR A 390 -21.42 -29.86 9.61
C THR A 390 -22.24 -31.11 9.29
N SER A 391 -21.74 -32.27 9.69
CA SER A 391 -22.46 -33.54 9.60
C SER A 391 -23.62 -33.53 10.59
N GLY A 392 -24.76 -32.98 10.17
CA GLY A 392 -26.05 -33.12 10.77
C GLY A 392 -26.90 -33.92 9.77
N GLY A 393 -27.20 -35.18 10.11
CA GLY A 393 -27.80 -36.13 9.22
C GLY A 393 -29.21 -35.75 8.77
N HIS A 394 -29.46 -36.08 7.52
CA HIS A 394 -30.68 -36.79 7.11
C HIS A 394 -30.45 -37.34 5.70
N ASP A 395 -30.66 -38.65 5.59
CA ASP A 395 -30.64 -39.43 4.36
C ASP A 395 -31.67 -38.95 3.34
N GLY A 396 -31.31 -39.02 2.07
CA GLY A 396 -32.24 -38.83 0.95
C GLY A 396 -31.54 -38.83 -0.41
N GLY A 397 -31.29 -39.99 -0.89
CA GLY A 397 -31.16 -40.61 -2.21
C GLY A 397 -30.84 -39.79 -3.46
N SER A 398 -29.76 -40.29 -4.12
CA SER A 398 -29.56 -40.53 -5.58
C SER A 398 -29.56 -39.31 -6.53
N SER A 399 -28.54 -39.06 -7.25
CA SER A 399 -28.05 -39.68 -8.48
C SER A 399 -26.90 -38.86 -9.10
N ASP A 400 -25.91 -39.58 -9.35
CA ASP A 400 -24.81 -39.52 -10.27
C ASP A 400 -24.97 -38.57 -11.46
N HIS A 401 -24.00 -37.63 -11.61
CA HIS A 401 -23.34 -37.35 -12.88
C HIS A 401 -22.02 -36.60 -12.60
N GLY A 402 -20.96 -37.34 -12.84
CA GLY A 402 -19.59 -36.85 -12.72
C GLY A 402 -19.21 -35.80 -13.74
N SER A 403 -18.41 -34.87 -13.31
CA SER A 403 -17.42 -34.17 -14.12
C SER A 403 -16.32 -33.70 -13.19
N GLY A 404 -15.32 -34.55 -13.05
CA GLY A 404 -14.10 -34.22 -12.32
C GLY A 404 -13.31 -33.13 -13.04
N HIS A 405 -12.99 -32.09 -12.30
CA HIS A 405 -11.78 -31.31 -12.57
C HIS A 405 -10.95 -31.26 -11.29
N GLY A 406 -10.05 -32.23 -11.22
CA GLY A 406 -9.06 -32.33 -10.16
C GLY A 406 -8.18 -31.10 -10.11
N ALA A 407 -8.03 -30.55 -8.92
CA ALA A 407 -6.95 -29.63 -8.58
C ALA A 407 -5.65 -30.46 -8.65
N ALA A 408 -4.89 -30.30 -9.73
CA ALA A 408 -3.58 -30.90 -9.87
C ALA A 408 -2.63 -30.26 -8.86
N ALA A 409 -2.20 -31.05 -7.88
CA ALA A 409 -1.02 -30.78 -7.06
C ALA A 409 0.15 -30.46 -7.99
N ALA A 410 0.92 -29.40 -7.65
CA ALA A 410 2.12 -29.05 -8.37
C ALA A 410 3.15 -30.19 -8.30
N GLN A 411 3.25 -30.97 -9.37
CA GLN A 411 4.34 -31.91 -9.55
C GLN A 411 5.64 -31.17 -9.93
N PRO A 412 6.83 -31.68 -9.60
CA PRO A 412 8.09 -31.09 -10.00
C PRO A 412 8.13 -31.04 -11.53
N GLN A 413 8.21 -29.82 -12.06
CA GLN A 413 8.08 -29.54 -13.47
C GLN A 413 9.35 -29.97 -14.21
N GLY A 414 9.24 -30.99 -15.06
CA GLY A 414 10.29 -31.41 -15.97
C GLY A 414 10.67 -30.29 -16.95
N VAL A 415 11.86 -30.44 -17.58
CA VAL A 415 12.34 -29.51 -18.61
C VAL A 415 11.45 -29.62 -19.86
N ALA A 416 10.73 -28.54 -20.18
CA ALA A 416 9.90 -28.51 -21.39
C ALA A 416 10.76 -28.42 -22.65
N SER A 417 10.37 -29.11 -23.74
CA SER A 417 11.05 -29.07 -25.02
C SER A 417 10.06 -28.75 -26.13
N GLY A 418 10.43 -27.81 -27.00
CA GLY A 418 9.70 -27.46 -28.23
C GLY A 418 8.39 -26.66 -28.01
N THR A 419 7.54 -27.03 -27.07
CA THR A 419 6.27 -26.32 -26.78
C THR A 419 6.11 -26.07 -25.31
N LEU A 420 5.71 -24.84 -24.94
CA LEU A 420 5.45 -24.43 -23.58
C LEU A 420 4.07 -23.74 -23.49
N ALA A 421 3.16 -24.33 -22.73
CA ALA A 421 1.89 -23.68 -22.42
C ALA A 421 2.10 -22.52 -21.44
N VAL A 422 1.39 -21.40 -21.67
CA VAL A 422 1.43 -20.18 -20.86
C VAL A 422 0.02 -19.65 -20.65
N GLU A 423 -0.35 -19.43 -19.43
CA GLU A 423 -1.58 -18.73 -19.10
C GLU A 423 -1.29 -17.27 -18.78
N LEU A 424 -2.08 -16.37 -19.36
CA LEU A 424 -2.18 -14.96 -18.99
C LEU A 424 -3.51 -14.77 -18.25
N GLY A 425 -3.47 -14.19 -17.06
CA GLY A 425 -4.68 -13.79 -16.34
C GLY A 425 -4.47 -12.43 -15.70
N GLU A 426 -5.43 -11.96 -14.91
CA GLU A 426 -5.34 -10.67 -14.27
C GLU A 426 -4.05 -10.60 -13.43
N MET A 427 -3.08 -9.84 -13.97
CA MET A 427 -1.78 -9.51 -13.35
C MET A 427 -0.86 -10.72 -13.09
N TYR A 428 -1.06 -11.86 -13.79
CA TYR A 428 -0.10 -12.97 -13.76
C TYR A 428 0.24 -13.52 -15.14
N VAL A 429 1.43 -14.13 -15.25
CA VAL A 429 1.88 -14.98 -16.35
C VAL A 429 2.32 -16.30 -15.74
N ARG A 430 1.67 -17.38 -16.09
CA ARG A 430 1.94 -18.73 -15.55
C ARG A 430 2.37 -19.67 -16.67
N PRO A 431 3.67 -19.95 -16.83
CA PRO A 431 4.15 -20.99 -17.73
C PRO A 431 3.95 -22.37 -17.09
N ALA A 432 3.71 -23.40 -17.91
CA ALA A 432 3.63 -24.78 -17.44
C ALA A 432 4.98 -25.32 -16.92
N SER A 433 6.10 -24.71 -17.31
CA SER A 433 7.42 -24.97 -16.74
C SER A 433 8.24 -23.68 -16.71
N HIS A 434 9.05 -23.50 -15.68
CA HIS A 434 10.02 -22.42 -15.59
C HIS A 434 11.38 -22.77 -16.21
N THR A 435 11.56 -24.01 -16.71
CA THR A 435 12.77 -24.46 -17.39
C THR A 435 12.42 -25.03 -18.74
N VAL A 436 13.13 -24.58 -19.80
CA VAL A 436 12.87 -24.93 -21.21
C VAL A 436 14.19 -25.26 -21.89
N LYS A 437 14.23 -26.26 -22.80
CA LYS A 437 15.40 -26.53 -23.62
C LYS A 437 15.62 -25.44 -24.67
N ALA A 438 16.89 -25.11 -24.92
CA ALA A 438 17.28 -24.18 -25.97
C ALA A 438 16.88 -24.70 -27.35
N GLY A 439 16.59 -23.77 -28.27
CA GLY A 439 16.15 -24.09 -29.62
C GLY A 439 14.86 -23.35 -29.99
N ARG A 440 14.13 -23.87 -30.97
CA ARG A 440 12.83 -23.32 -31.37
C ARG A 440 11.78 -23.68 -30.33
N VAL A 441 11.27 -22.67 -29.61
CA VAL A 441 10.21 -22.81 -28.59
C VAL A 441 8.93 -22.18 -29.11
N THR A 442 7.82 -22.90 -29.02
CA THR A 442 6.47 -22.42 -29.32
C THR A 442 5.70 -22.23 -28.03
N PHE A 443 5.43 -20.98 -27.64
CA PHE A 443 4.55 -20.66 -26.56
C PHE A 443 3.09 -20.82 -27.00
N VAL A 444 2.33 -21.68 -26.34
CA VAL A 444 0.87 -21.79 -26.50
C VAL A 444 0.25 -20.92 -25.42
N VAL A 445 -0.14 -19.72 -25.77
CA VAL A 445 -0.57 -18.69 -24.85
C VAL A 445 -2.09 -18.62 -24.82
N ARG A 446 -2.68 -18.82 -23.65
CA ARG A 446 -4.12 -18.69 -23.41
C ARG A 446 -4.38 -17.51 -22.48
N ASN A 447 -5.33 -16.66 -22.85
CA ASN A 447 -5.88 -15.68 -21.91
C ASN A 447 -6.92 -16.38 -21.02
N ALA A 448 -6.58 -16.64 -19.77
CA ALA A 448 -7.45 -17.24 -18.76
C ALA A 448 -8.19 -16.17 -17.92
N GLY A 449 -7.90 -14.88 -18.16
CA GLY A 449 -8.54 -13.75 -17.50
C GLY A 449 -9.71 -13.16 -18.30
N GLN A 450 -10.31 -12.11 -17.77
CA GLN A 450 -11.40 -11.37 -18.41
C GLN A 450 -10.89 -10.17 -19.21
N ALA A 451 -9.79 -9.55 -18.77
CA ALA A 451 -9.19 -8.42 -19.46
C ALA A 451 -8.47 -8.83 -20.76
N MET A 452 -8.24 -7.85 -21.63
CA MET A 452 -7.41 -8.05 -22.84
C MET A 452 -5.94 -8.15 -22.45
N HIS A 453 -5.24 -9.19 -22.97
CA HIS A 453 -3.82 -9.41 -22.71
C HIS A 453 -3.02 -9.55 -24.01
N ARG A 454 -1.72 -9.23 -23.95
CA ARG A 454 -0.81 -9.38 -25.08
C ARG A 454 0.52 -9.93 -24.61
N PHE A 455 0.84 -11.14 -25.04
CA PHE A 455 2.06 -11.85 -24.65
C PHE A 455 3.32 -11.25 -25.27
N ALA A 456 4.42 -11.28 -24.51
CA ALA A 456 5.78 -11.02 -25.02
C ALA A 456 6.81 -11.87 -24.28
N VAL A 457 7.91 -12.16 -24.95
CA VAL A 457 9.10 -12.80 -24.39
C VAL A 457 10.36 -12.04 -24.80
N GLY A 458 11.27 -11.80 -23.84
CA GLY A 458 12.54 -11.12 -24.07
C GLY A 458 13.65 -11.65 -23.17
N ARG A 459 14.90 -11.42 -23.57
CA ARG A 459 16.07 -11.86 -22.78
C ARG A 459 16.29 -10.93 -21.59
N ALA A 460 16.53 -11.51 -20.41
CA ALA A 460 16.84 -10.75 -19.21
C ALA A 460 18.31 -10.27 -19.20
N PRO A 461 18.61 -9.03 -18.70
CA PRO A 461 17.65 -8.02 -18.28
C PRO A 461 16.95 -7.36 -19.46
N LEU A 462 15.66 -6.98 -19.30
CA LEU A 462 14.93 -6.27 -20.35
C LEU A 462 15.41 -4.82 -20.46
N GLN A 463 15.41 -4.29 -21.69
CA GLN A 463 15.58 -2.88 -21.93
C GLN A 463 14.30 -2.15 -21.50
N MET A 464 14.41 -1.22 -20.55
CA MET A 464 13.28 -0.49 -19.99
C MET A 464 13.09 0.87 -20.69
N LYS A 465 11.84 1.31 -20.80
CA LYS A 465 11.46 2.68 -21.16
C LYS A 465 10.61 3.22 -19.99
N GLY A 466 11.25 4.01 -19.14
CA GLY A 466 10.65 4.38 -17.85
C GLY A 466 10.53 3.15 -16.93
N ALA A 467 9.36 2.93 -16.35
CA ALA A 467 9.10 1.80 -15.44
C ALA A 467 8.64 0.51 -16.17
N GLU A 468 8.38 0.55 -17.47
CA GLU A 468 7.92 -0.59 -18.26
C GLU A 468 8.97 -1.06 -19.26
N PRO A 469 8.95 -2.35 -19.68
CA PRO A 469 9.80 -2.82 -20.75
C PRO A 469 9.53 -2.09 -22.06
N SER A 470 10.61 -1.68 -22.74
CA SER A 470 10.48 -1.17 -24.09
C SER A 470 9.84 -2.25 -24.98
N PRO A 471 8.88 -1.91 -25.85
CA PRO A 471 8.35 -2.88 -26.83
C PRO A 471 9.45 -3.52 -27.68
N ALA A 472 10.57 -2.81 -27.91
CA ALA A 472 11.73 -3.33 -28.63
C ALA A 472 12.51 -4.41 -27.85
N ALA A 473 12.31 -4.55 -26.54
CA ALA A 473 12.91 -5.61 -25.72
C ALA A 473 12.32 -7.00 -26.01
N ALA A 474 11.17 -7.08 -26.70
CA ALA A 474 10.52 -8.34 -27.04
C ALA A 474 11.20 -8.99 -28.24
N LEU A 475 11.72 -10.20 -28.06
CA LEU A 475 12.20 -11.09 -29.13
C LEU A 475 11.04 -11.68 -29.94
N ALA A 476 9.91 -11.93 -29.28
CA ALA A 476 8.66 -12.29 -29.92
C ALA A 476 7.48 -11.75 -29.10
N ARG A 477 6.39 -11.47 -29.78
CA ARG A 477 5.15 -10.94 -29.24
C ARG A 477 3.94 -11.51 -29.94
N GLY A 478 2.87 -11.72 -29.18
CA GLY A 478 1.59 -12.15 -29.66
C GLY A 478 0.68 -10.98 -30.09
N ARG A 479 -0.50 -11.36 -30.55
CA ARG A 479 -1.61 -10.42 -30.76
C ARG A 479 -2.33 -10.09 -29.45
N MET A 480 -3.29 -9.18 -29.52
CA MET A 480 -4.20 -8.92 -28.41
C MET A 480 -5.18 -10.10 -28.27
N LEU A 481 -5.28 -10.67 -27.07
CA LEU A 481 -6.14 -11.82 -26.76
C LEU A 481 -7.28 -11.37 -25.82
N GLY A 482 -8.52 -11.59 -26.25
CA GLY A 482 -9.70 -11.51 -25.39
C GLY A 482 -9.79 -12.73 -24.46
N SER A 483 -10.76 -12.71 -23.53
CA SER A 483 -11.02 -13.80 -22.58
C SER A 483 -11.18 -15.15 -23.30
N GLY A 484 -10.54 -16.19 -22.78
CA GLY A 484 -10.56 -17.55 -23.32
C GLY A 484 -9.76 -17.77 -24.61
N ALA A 485 -9.32 -16.71 -25.30
CA ALA A 485 -8.60 -16.80 -26.56
C ALA A 485 -7.21 -17.41 -26.39
N THR A 486 -6.77 -18.15 -27.44
CA THR A 486 -5.46 -18.80 -27.45
C THR A 486 -4.70 -18.42 -28.72
N GLU A 487 -3.37 -18.36 -28.62
CA GLU A 487 -2.47 -18.16 -29.75
C GLU A 487 -1.18 -18.99 -29.62
N ARG A 488 -0.42 -19.10 -30.71
CA ARG A 488 0.91 -19.71 -30.71
C ARG A 488 1.97 -18.67 -31.10
N VAL A 489 2.98 -18.51 -30.26
CA VAL A 489 4.10 -17.59 -30.50
C VAL A 489 5.40 -18.39 -30.54
N ALA A 490 6.04 -18.48 -31.70
CA ALA A 490 7.28 -19.21 -31.87
C ALA A 490 8.48 -18.27 -31.88
N VAL A 491 9.57 -18.70 -31.20
CA VAL A 491 10.83 -17.97 -31.14
C VAL A 491 11.99 -18.92 -30.90
N THR A 492 13.18 -18.61 -31.43
CA THR A 492 14.39 -19.39 -31.14
C THR A 492 15.10 -18.78 -29.92
N LEU A 493 15.24 -19.58 -28.86
CA LEU A 493 15.87 -19.18 -27.59
C LEU A 493 17.23 -19.85 -27.42
N ARG A 494 18.23 -19.08 -27.00
CA ARG A 494 19.56 -19.58 -26.62
C ARG A 494 19.59 -19.77 -25.10
N PRO A 495 20.52 -20.59 -24.55
CA PRO A 495 20.63 -20.71 -23.08
C PRO A 495 20.73 -19.36 -22.37
N GLY A 496 20.02 -19.22 -21.26
CA GLY A 496 19.97 -18.01 -20.42
C GLY A 496 18.58 -17.73 -19.84
N ARG A 497 18.47 -16.62 -19.12
CA ARG A 497 17.24 -16.18 -18.46
C ARG A 497 16.39 -15.29 -19.38
N TYR A 498 15.10 -15.53 -19.40
CA TYR A 498 14.12 -14.77 -20.18
C TYR A 498 12.97 -14.31 -19.29
N VAL A 499 12.35 -13.20 -19.68
CA VAL A 499 11.14 -12.67 -19.05
C VAL A 499 9.98 -12.89 -20.01
N LEU A 500 8.89 -13.41 -19.50
CA LEU A 500 7.57 -13.45 -20.13
C LEU A 500 6.72 -12.37 -19.51
N TRP A 501 6.02 -11.54 -20.30
CA TRP A 501 5.19 -10.45 -19.75
C TRP A 501 4.05 -10.07 -20.67
N CYS A 502 3.12 -9.29 -20.16
CA CYS A 502 2.07 -8.65 -20.94
C CYS A 502 2.52 -7.27 -21.43
N LEU A 503 2.25 -6.99 -22.73
CA LEU A 503 2.56 -5.69 -23.37
C LEU A 503 1.45 -4.65 -23.22
N VAL A 504 0.33 -4.97 -22.59
CA VAL A 504 -0.69 -3.97 -22.28
C VAL A 504 -0.12 -2.99 -21.24
N PRO A 505 -0.18 -1.67 -21.50
CA PRO A 505 0.35 -0.67 -20.58
C PRO A 505 -0.20 -0.85 -19.16
N GLY A 506 0.66 -0.73 -18.15
CA GLY A 506 0.32 -0.94 -16.75
C GLY A 506 0.37 -2.40 -16.28
N HIS A 507 0.16 -3.39 -17.16
CA HIS A 507 0.06 -4.79 -16.76
C HIS A 507 1.40 -5.36 -16.27
N TYR A 508 2.51 -4.94 -16.89
CA TYR A 508 3.85 -5.34 -16.42
C TYR A 508 4.12 -4.84 -15.01
N LEU A 509 3.79 -3.58 -14.74
CA LEU A 509 3.93 -2.96 -13.41
C LEU A 509 3.00 -3.61 -12.37
N ALA A 510 1.79 -3.95 -12.79
CA ALA A 510 0.82 -4.67 -11.96
C ALA A 510 1.18 -6.15 -11.71
N GLY A 511 2.35 -6.61 -12.19
CA GLY A 511 2.88 -7.93 -11.90
C GLY A 511 2.65 -8.98 -12.99
N GLN A 512 2.05 -8.64 -14.12
CA GLN A 512 1.82 -9.60 -15.23
C GLN A 512 3.11 -9.92 -15.99
N ARG A 513 4.03 -10.56 -15.26
CA ARG A 513 5.36 -10.99 -15.72
C ARG A 513 5.86 -12.19 -14.93
N THR A 514 6.74 -12.98 -15.53
CA THR A 514 7.46 -14.07 -14.88
C THR A 514 8.80 -14.32 -15.57
N THR A 515 9.66 -15.15 -15.01
CA THR A 515 10.93 -15.54 -15.61
C THR A 515 10.95 -17.04 -15.90
N ILE A 516 11.62 -17.38 -17.00
CA ILE A 516 11.98 -18.76 -17.33
C ILE A 516 13.48 -18.86 -17.53
N GLU A 517 14.03 -20.04 -17.33
CA GLU A 517 15.41 -20.38 -17.63
C GLU A 517 15.47 -21.30 -18.85
N VAL A 518 16.30 -20.94 -19.82
CA VAL A 518 16.55 -21.76 -21.02
C VAL A 518 17.87 -22.47 -20.81
N VAL A 519 17.80 -23.80 -20.75
CA VAL A 519 18.95 -24.70 -20.58
C VAL A 519 19.36 -25.35 -21.87
N ARG A 520 20.56 -25.93 -21.93
CA ARG A 520 21.09 -26.64 -23.11
C ARG A 520 20.34 -27.92 -23.42
#